data_965763ddf830184f23fd5366f5ff5f18
#
_entry.id   965763ddf830184f23fd5366f5ff5f18
#
_cell.length_a   1.000
_cell.length_b   1.000
_cell.length_c   1.000
_cell.angle_alpha   90.00
_cell.angle_beta   90.00
_cell.angle_gamma   90.00
#
_symmetry.space_group_name_H-M   'P 1'
#
loop_
_entity.id
_entity.type
_entity.pdbx_description
1 polymer ?
#
loop_
_entity_poly.entity_id
_entity_poly.type
_entity_poly.pdbx_seq_one_letter_code
_entity_poly.pdbx_strand_id
1 'polypeptide(L)'
;MPKHIKALKCPQCGSTRATLIREDHYRCDSCSTEFFLDSDDITIHHKYETLPSRTDDPLAVLRKQMTEHPKRSVAIILGTLFAFFFIIFLGNYFSSRSMDRVAERIAKDTPAYGAAAHRERMSYDLKSLFAFTSASGRPVVMIYGTWHPMRSSWKEAKGFVLLVDAETNKLLKEIEIPDIKGRFDFSDVCQFEDGQVYLIINKKHLYHIDRSSFEIKELHGEDFPNHSQLHDGFARIEFAYRDEGDGFKIMTNLGKNYLFYPLAGKLYTEDSKRNAYTEKLPSPKVYTRFAFSTNNFEYEDQQIQLVRYRTLDQMGYPRFSPTFGWQKDYGGSGIFTERSPFRKVFVLPYHMQISRMQGYEDLTPGAYYFSPEVLYYSEDQVLISFLPTAAPDASRSIQCLDAQTGKLLWTLSDDEEGKEKLGRVQGVSRFAGGYLLAGYNTAWLISNAGKLVSSTNYGELIKG
;
A
#
# COMPACT_ATOMS: atom_id res chain seq x y z
N MET A 1 -10.13 39.50 -45.85
CA MET A 1 -9.31 38.30 -46.02
C MET A 1 -10.24 37.15 -46.36
N PRO A 2 -9.99 36.32 -47.38
CA PRO A 2 -10.90 35.25 -47.76
C PRO A 2 -10.85 34.15 -46.71
N LYS A 3 -12.02 33.77 -46.13
CA LYS A 3 -12.18 32.64 -45.25
C LYS A 3 -11.92 31.36 -46.06
N HIS A 4 -10.88 30.61 -45.67
CA HIS A 4 -10.68 29.25 -46.19
C HIS A 4 -11.81 28.35 -45.69
N ILE A 5 -12.69 27.95 -46.57
CA ILE A 5 -13.71 26.94 -46.30
C ILE A 5 -13.00 25.60 -46.25
N LYS A 6 -12.78 25.06 -45.04
CA LYS A 6 -12.34 23.67 -44.87
C LYS A 6 -13.51 22.74 -45.17
N ALA A 7 -13.31 21.79 -46.09
CA ALA A 7 -14.32 20.78 -46.38
C ALA A 7 -14.62 19.96 -45.11
N LEU A 8 -15.91 19.85 -44.79
CA LEU A 8 -16.40 19.02 -43.70
C LEU A 8 -15.98 17.57 -43.94
N LYS A 9 -15.24 16.98 -43.03
CA LYS A 9 -14.83 15.55 -43.07
C LYS A 9 -15.17 14.86 -41.78
N CYS A 10 -15.78 13.68 -41.86
CA CYS A 10 -16.02 12.84 -40.70
C CYS A 10 -14.71 12.44 -40.04
N PRO A 11 -14.52 12.69 -38.74
CA PRO A 11 -13.28 12.36 -38.01
C PRO A 11 -13.04 10.85 -37.95
N GLN A 12 -14.08 10.04 -38.06
CA GLN A 12 -13.99 8.56 -37.94
C GLN A 12 -13.57 7.88 -39.27
N CYS A 13 -14.21 8.25 -40.38
CA CYS A 13 -14.02 7.55 -41.67
C CYS A 13 -13.48 8.44 -42.81
N GLY A 14 -13.28 9.72 -42.55
CA GLY A 14 -12.79 10.68 -43.56
C GLY A 14 -13.80 11.06 -44.65
N SER A 15 -15.03 10.54 -44.63
CA SER A 15 -16.09 10.86 -45.60
C SER A 15 -16.45 12.34 -45.55
N THR A 16 -16.72 12.94 -46.73
CA THR A 16 -17.21 14.32 -46.86
C THR A 16 -18.73 14.43 -46.87
N ARG A 17 -19.45 13.30 -46.79
CA ARG A 17 -20.91 13.24 -46.75
C ARG A 17 -21.37 13.23 -45.31
N ALA A 18 -22.01 14.29 -44.85
CA ALA A 18 -22.58 14.38 -43.53
C ALA A 18 -23.85 15.22 -43.56
N THR A 19 -24.86 14.77 -42.84
CA THR A 19 -26.15 15.44 -42.69
C THR A 19 -26.16 16.24 -41.40
N LEU A 20 -26.60 17.53 -41.49
CA LEU A 20 -26.80 18.39 -40.32
C LEU A 20 -28.01 17.88 -39.52
N ILE A 21 -27.83 17.54 -38.25
CA ILE A 21 -28.91 17.09 -37.37
C ILE A 21 -29.50 18.25 -36.57
N ARG A 22 -28.64 19.16 -36.11
CA ARG A 22 -28.95 20.41 -35.41
C ARG A 22 -27.75 21.35 -35.51
N GLU A 23 -27.88 22.57 -35.07
CA GLU A 23 -26.83 23.58 -35.17
C GLU A 23 -25.47 23.03 -34.70
N ASP A 24 -24.47 23.08 -35.61
CA ASP A 24 -23.10 22.57 -35.45
C ASP A 24 -22.95 21.05 -35.18
N HIS A 25 -24.02 20.26 -35.35
CA HIS A 25 -24.04 18.83 -35.10
C HIS A 25 -24.34 18.08 -36.41
N TYR A 26 -23.43 17.21 -36.77
CA TYR A 26 -23.47 16.48 -38.03
C TYR A 26 -23.46 14.96 -37.79
N ARG A 27 -24.16 14.23 -38.66
CA ARG A 27 -24.08 12.78 -38.74
C ARG A 27 -23.46 12.39 -40.06
N CYS A 28 -22.45 11.53 -40.03
CA CYS A 28 -21.82 11.00 -41.23
C CYS A 28 -22.74 9.98 -41.91
N ASP A 29 -23.02 10.19 -43.21
CA ASP A 29 -23.91 9.30 -44.00
C ASP A 29 -23.23 7.95 -44.30
N SER A 30 -21.90 7.86 -44.17
CA SER A 30 -21.13 6.63 -44.47
C SER A 30 -20.94 5.70 -43.30
N CYS A 31 -20.76 6.24 -42.06
CA CYS A 31 -20.46 5.44 -40.86
C CYS A 31 -21.40 5.75 -39.68
N SER A 32 -22.38 6.64 -39.89
CA SER A 32 -23.38 7.05 -38.88
C SER A 32 -22.80 7.75 -37.65
N THR A 33 -21.50 8.05 -37.62
CA THR A 33 -20.87 8.76 -36.51
C THR A 33 -21.39 10.18 -36.41
N GLU A 34 -21.78 10.62 -35.24
CA GLU A 34 -22.17 12.01 -34.93
C GLU A 34 -20.93 12.78 -34.45
N PHE A 35 -20.76 14.02 -34.97
CA PHE A 35 -19.63 14.86 -34.59
C PHE A 35 -19.99 16.34 -34.66
N PHE A 36 -19.21 17.17 -33.96
CA PHE A 36 -19.41 18.59 -33.86
C PHE A 36 -18.36 19.33 -34.68
N LEU A 37 -18.74 20.50 -35.23
CA LEU A 37 -17.80 21.47 -35.75
C LEU A 37 -17.54 22.48 -34.63
N ASP A 38 -16.31 22.50 -34.14
CA ASP A 38 -15.86 23.56 -33.24
C ASP A 38 -15.44 24.79 -34.05
N SER A 39 -16.02 25.92 -33.75
CA SER A 39 -15.55 27.19 -34.29
C SER A 39 -14.41 27.69 -33.42
N ASP A 40 -13.28 28.08 -34.02
CA ASP A 40 -12.01 28.45 -33.40
C ASP A 40 -12.05 29.63 -32.38
N ASP A 41 -13.21 29.97 -31.84
CA ASP A 41 -13.38 30.89 -30.71
C ASP A 41 -13.88 30.10 -29.48
N ILE A 42 -12.94 29.58 -28.69
CA ILE A 42 -13.22 28.87 -27.44
C ILE A 42 -13.67 29.90 -26.40
N THR A 43 -14.97 30.17 -26.33
CA THR A 43 -15.59 30.61 -25.09
C THR A 43 -16.23 29.39 -24.44
N ILE A 44 -15.56 28.81 -23.43
CA ILE A 44 -16.09 27.71 -22.64
C ILE A 44 -17.24 28.24 -21.80
N HIS A 45 -18.46 28.19 -22.33
CA HIS A 45 -19.65 28.29 -21.52
C HIS A 45 -19.93 26.93 -20.89
N HIS A 46 -19.48 26.72 -19.65
CA HIS A 46 -20.01 25.68 -18.80
C HIS A 46 -21.49 25.98 -18.53
N LYS A 47 -22.35 25.39 -19.35
CA LYS A 47 -23.78 25.31 -19.03
C LYS A 47 -23.94 24.23 -17.98
N TYR A 48 -23.86 24.64 -16.71
CA TYR A 48 -24.43 23.82 -15.65
C TYR A 48 -25.94 23.83 -15.89
N GLU A 49 -26.50 22.69 -16.28
CA GLU A 49 -27.91 22.45 -16.12
C GLU A 49 -28.16 22.45 -14.60
N THR A 50 -28.63 23.59 -14.10
CA THR A 50 -29.22 23.65 -12.78
C THR A 50 -30.44 22.76 -12.80
N LEU A 51 -30.33 21.58 -12.20
CA LEU A 51 -31.48 20.84 -11.75
C LEU A 51 -32.41 21.81 -11.00
N PRO A 52 -33.76 21.76 -11.22
CA PRO A 52 -34.67 22.63 -10.54
C PRO A 52 -34.38 22.56 -9.05
N SER A 53 -34.05 23.70 -8.47
CA SER A 53 -33.79 23.83 -7.04
C SER A 53 -35.06 23.40 -6.32
N ARG A 54 -35.01 22.21 -5.72
CA ARG A 54 -35.92 21.85 -4.65
C ARG A 54 -35.60 22.80 -3.52
N THR A 55 -36.41 23.85 -3.45
CA THR A 55 -36.36 24.86 -2.39
C THR A 55 -36.91 24.26 -1.09
N ASP A 56 -36.17 23.36 -0.53
CA ASP A 56 -36.31 22.93 0.86
C ASP A 56 -34.89 22.88 1.43
N ASP A 57 -34.35 24.08 1.71
CA ASP A 57 -33.16 24.22 2.55
C ASP A 57 -33.58 23.97 4.00
N PRO A 58 -33.27 22.81 4.59
CA PRO A 58 -33.62 22.52 5.98
C PRO A 58 -32.97 23.51 6.96
N LEU A 59 -31.93 24.22 6.54
CA LEU A 59 -31.27 25.26 7.31
C LEU A 59 -32.02 26.62 7.28
N ALA A 60 -32.84 26.87 6.26
CA ALA A 60 -33.62 28.09 6.15
C ALA A 60 -34.70 28.14 7.23
N VAL A 61 -35.34 27.00 7.55
CA VAL A 61 -36.32 26.87 8.63
C VAL A 61 -35.65 27.07 9.98
N LEU A 62 -34.48 26.51 10.20
CA LEU A 62 -33.68 26.69 11.42
C LEU A 62 -33.22 28.14 11.58
N ARG A 63 -32.83 28.82 10.50
CA ARG A 63 -32.41 30.21 10.51
C ARG A 63 -33.56 31.14 10.92
N LYS A 64 -34.76 30.88 10.41
CA LYS A 64 -35.96 31.65 10.75
C LYS A 64 -36.35 31.47 12.22
N GLN A 65 -36.27 30.25 12.75
CA GLN A 65 -36.54 29.99 14.19
C GLN A 65 -35.49 30.62 15.11
N MET A 66 -34.22 30.71 14.68
CA MET A 66 -33.17 31.35 15.48
C MET A 66 -33.34 32.87 15.64
N THR A 67 -33.91 33.53 14.64
CA THR A 67 -34.14 35.01 14.68
C THR A 67 -35.39 35.41 15.45
N GLU A 68 -36.42 34.56 15.47
CA GLU A 68 -37.69 34.90 16.13
C GLU A 68 -37.69 34.61 17.65
N HIS A 69 -36.89 33.63 18.12
CA HIS A 69 -36.85 33.27 19.54
C HIS A 69 -35.41 32.98 20.05
N PRO A 70 -34.54 33.99 20.19
CA PRO A 70 -33.12 33.78 20.47
C PRO A 70 -32.84 33.02 21.78
N LYS A 71 -33.67 33.25 22.83
CA LYS A 71 -33.50 32.55 24.13
C LYS A 71 -33.80 31.03 24.03
N ARG A 72 -34.78 30.62 23.22
CA ARG A 72 -35.10 29.20 23.00
C ARG A 72 -34.06 28.52 22.13
N SER A 73 -33.54 29.20 21.11
CA SER A 73 -32.51 28.68 20.24
C SER A 73 -31.20 28.41 20.96
N VAL A 74 -30.79 29.33 21.87
CA VAL A 74 -29.61 29.13 22.72
C VAL A 74 -29.78 27.93 23.66
N ALA A 75 -30.97 27.76 24.25
CA ALA A 75 -31.25 26.61 25.11
C ALA A 75 -31.21 25.27 24.36
N ILE A 76 -31.70 25.22 23.11
CA ILE A 76 -31.66 24.03 22.28
C ILE A 76 -30.21 23.70 21.90
N ILE A 77 -29.41 24.69 21.50
CA ILE A 77 -27.99 24.49 21.15
C ILE A 77 -27.19 24.01 22.35
N LEU A 78 -27.39 24.61 23.52
CA LEU A 78 -26.74 24.17 24.76
C LEU A 78 -27.19 22.76 25.16
N GLY A 79 -28.47 22.43 25.01
CA GLY A 79 -29.01 21.10 25.29
C GLY A 79 -28.45 20.04 24.36
N THR A 80 -28.31 20.31 23.04
CA THR A 80 -27.72 19.37 22.07
C THR A 80 -26.23 19.19 22.30
N LEU A 81 -25.48 20.24 22.61
CA LEU A 81 -24.08 20.15 22.98
C LEU A 81 -23.88 19.32 24.25
N PHE A 82 -24.73 19.59 25.31
CA PHE A 82 -24.68 18.81 26.54
C PHE A 82 -24.99 17.33 26.30
N ALA A 83 -26.03 17.02 25.51
CA ALA A 83 -26.36 15.65 25.13
C ALA A 83 -25.21 14.97 24.36
N PHE A 84 -24.57 15.68 23.44
CA PHE A 84 -23.43 15.16 22.67
C PHE A 84 -22.24 14.85 23.58
N PHE A 85 -21.85 15.77 24.46
CA PHE A 85 -20.79 15.52 25.45
C PHE A 85 -21.15 14.43 26.44
N PHE A 86 -22.42 14.32 26.82
CA PHE A 86 -22.89 13.27 27.72
C PHE A 86 -22.85 11.88 27.06
N ILE A 87 -23.18 11.78 25.77
CA ILE A 87 -23.04 10.52 24.99
C ILE A 87 -21.56 10.11 24.87
N ILE A 88 -20.68 11.08 24.60
CA ILE A 88 -19.22 10.81 24.57
C ILE A 88 -18.72 10.37 25.94
N PHE A 89 -19.17 11.03 27.00
CA PHE A 89 -18.82 10.67 28.38
C PHE A 89 -19.32 9.27 28.75
N LEU A 90 -20.57 8.94 28.41
CA LEU A 90 -21.10 7.60 28.61
C LEU A 90 -20.36 6.55 27.76
N GLY A 91 -20.07 6.84 26.50
CA GLY A 91 -19.29 5.97 25.63
C GLY A 91 -17.91 5.64 26.23
N ASN A 92 -17.20 6.65 26.71
CA ASN A 92 -15.92 6.46 27.38
C ASN A 92 -16.05 5.72 28.73
N TYR A 93 -17.12 6.02 29.50
CA TYR A 93 -17.38 5.38 30.80
C TYR A 93 -17.74 3.89 30.67
N PHE A 94 -18.54 3.54 29.64
CA PHE A 94 -18.89 2.12 29.39
C PHE A 94 -17.77 1.37 28.70
N SER A 95 -17.00 2.02 27.82
CA SER A 95 -15.81 1.42 27.19
C SER A 95 -14.77 1.05 28.24
N SER A 96 -14.51 1.92 29.23
CA SER A 96 -13.53 1.60 30.29
C SER A 96 -13.97 0.43 31.19
N ARG A 97 -15.27 0.29 31.47
CA ARG A 97 -15.77 -0.83 32.31
C ARG A 97 -15.86 -2.17 31.61
N SER A 98 -16.07 -2.19 30.28
CA SER A 98 -16.05 -3.44 29.51
C SER A 98 -14.64 -3.98 29.35
N MET A 99 -13.64 -3.10 29.26
CA MET A 99 -12.24 -3.45 29.12
C MET A 99 -11.65 -4.05 30.41
N ASP A 100 -12.01 -3.55 31.57
CA ASP A 100 -11.54 -4.13 32.86
C ASP A 100 -11.97 -5.60 33.04
N ARG A 101 -13.14 -5.98 32.49
CA ARG A 101 -13.62 -7.38 32.57
C ARG A 101 -12.96 -8.32 31.54
N VAL A 102 -12.56 -7.79 30.39
CA VAL A 102 -11.85 -8.56 29.37
C VAL A 102 -10.39 -8.77 29.80
N ALA A 103 -9.75 -7.74 30.35
CA ALA A 103 -8.40 -7.82 30.89
C ALA A 103 -8.28 -8.85 32.02
N GLU A 104 -9.30 -8.92 32.92
CA GLU A 104 -9.34 -9.91 33.99
C GLU A 104 -9.50 -11.35 33.47
N ARG A 105 -10.23 -11.57 32.39
CA ARG A 105 -10.36 -12.90 31.75
C ARG A 105 -9.08 -13.34 31.06
N ILE A 106 -8.45 -12.43 30.29
CA ILE A 106 -7.20 -12.74 29.58
C ILE A 106 -6.06 -13.00 30.56
N ALA A 107 -5.98 -12.23 31.67
CA ALA A 107 -4.98 -12.44 32.72
C ALA A 107 -5.12 -13.78 33.44
N LYS A 108 -6.31 -14.40 33.48
CA LYS A 108 -6.53 -15.73 34.06
C LYS A 108 -6.14 -16.87 33.11
N ASP A 109 -6.28 -16.68 31.79
CA ASP A 109 -6.11 -17.77 30.83
C ASP A 109 -4.74 -17.75 30.12
N THR A 110 -3.88 -16.73 30.38
CA THR A 110 -2.57 -16.60 29.73
C THR A 110 -1.44 -16.51 30.79
N PRO A 111 -0.77 -17.61 31.12
CA PRO A 111 0.27 -17.63 32.17
C PRO A 111 1.51 -16.74 31.90
N ALA A 112 1.70 -16.24 30.68
CA ALA A 112 2.89 -15.49 30.28
C ALA A 112 2.90 -13.99 30.67
N TYR A 113 1.78 -13.42 31.06
CA TYR A 113 1.67 -12.00 31.49
C TYR A 113 1.67 -11.79 33.00
N GLY A 114 1.92 -12.84 33.79
CA GLY A 114 1.76 -12.90 35.27
C GLY A 114 2.84 -12.21 36.12
N ALA A 115 3.65 -11.31 35.59
CA ALA A 115 4.62 -10.53 36.39
C ALA A 115 4.21 -9.10 36.66
N ALA A 116 2.92 -8.79 36.65
CA ALA A 116 2.42 -7.41 36.65
C ALA A 116 1.80 -6.95 37.98
N ALA A 117 2.43 -7.21 39.12
CA ALA A 117 1.89 -6.76 40.40
C ALA A 117 2.05 -5.27 40.70
N HIS A 118 2.77 -4.47 39.89
CA HIS A 118 2.93 -3.01 40.07
C HIS A 118 3.26 -2.29 38.77
N ARG A 119 2.76 -2.72 37.59
CA ARG A 119 2.96 -1.89 36.40
C ARG A 119 2.00 -0.70 36.46
N GLU A 120 2.54 0.53 36.47
CA GLU A 120 1.79 1.72 36.09
C GLU A 120 0.99 1.41 34.81
N ARG A 121 -0.27 1.87 34.76
CA ARG A 121 -1.08 1.71 33.54
C ARG A 121 -0.35 2.39 32.40
N MET A 122 0.00 1.61 31.38
CA MET A 122 0.72 2.10 30.19
C MET A 122 -0.27 2.38 29.05
N SER A 123 0.00 3.42 28.30
CA SER A 123 -0.68 3.71 27.04
C SER A 123 0.22 3.31 25.89
N TYR A 124 -0.30 2.48 24.98
CA TYR A 124 0.41 1.99 23.82
C TYR A 124 -0.12 2.65 22.55
N ASP A 125 0.78 3.14 21.70
CA ASP A 125 0.50 3.60 20.34
C ASP A 125 1.14 2.61 19.36
N LEU A 126 0.36 1.61 18.95
CA LEU A 126 0.74 0.62 17.97
C LEU A 126 0.90 1.30 16.60
N LYS A 127 2.03 1.11 15.93
CA LYS A 127 2.24 1.64 14.58
C LYS A 127 1.82 0.68 13.50
N SER A 128 2.25 -0.56 13.58
CA SER A 128 1.88 -1.60 12.62
C SER A 128 2.34 -2.96 13.14
N LEU A 129 1.92 -3.98 12.40
CA LEU A 129 2.43 -5.35 12.51
C LEU A 129 3.32 -5.65 11.32
N PHE A 130 4.26 -6.56 11.53
CA PHE A 130 5.04 -7.13 10.44
C PHE A 130 5.15 -8.65 10.61
N ALA A 131 4.93 -9.39 9.52
CA ALA A 131 5.00 -10.84 9.50
C ALA A 131 6.34 -11.31 8.94
N PHE A 132 7.03 -12.18 9.66
CA PHE A 132 8.22 -12.85 9.14
C PHE A 132 8.32 -14.28 9.69
N THR A 133 9.19 -15.07 9.08
CA THR A 133 9.49 -16.43 9.57
C THR A 133 10.86 -16.42 10.22
N SER A 134 10.97 -16.93 11.46
CA SER A 134 12.25 -17.07 12.16
C SER A 134 13.21 -18.00 11.42
N ALA A 135 14.49 -18.02 11.80
CA ALA A 135 15.45 -18.95 11.22
C ALA A 135 15.10 -20.43 11.50
N SER A 136 14.33 -20.71 12.56
CA SER A 136 13.82 -22.06 12.85
C SER A 136 12.52 -22.41 12.11
N GLY A 137 12.00 -21.53 11.23
CA GLY A 137 10.78 -21.76 10.47
C GLY A 137 9.47 -21.40 11.17
N ARG A 138 9.50 -20.78 12.37
CA ARG A 138 8.29 -20.36 13.08
C ARG A 138 7.73 -19.05 12.49
N PRO A 139 6.40 -18.93 12.37
CA PRO A 139 5.76 -17.67 12.00
C PRO A 139 5.80 -16.69 13.18
N VAL A 140 6.34 -15.51 12.97
CA VAL A 140 6.52 -14.48 14.00
C VAL A 140 5.80 -13.21 13.58
N VAL A 141 4.98 -12.68 14.48
CA VAL A 141 4.43 -11.32 14.37
C VAL A 141 5.34 -10.38 15.15
N MET A 142 5.91 -9.41 14.46
CA MET A 142 6.55 -8.28 15.08
C MET A 142 5.54 -7.15 15.25
N ILE A 143 5.41 -6.68 16.48
CA ILE A 143 4.55 -5.59 16.88
C ILE A 143 5.44 -4.46 17.32
N TYR A 144 5.29 -3.28 16.77
CA TYR A 144 6.14 -2.15 17.13
C TYR A 144 5.36 -0.86 17.25
N GLY A 145 5.85 0.02 18.11
CA GLY A 145 5.19 1.27 18.42
C GLY A 145 5.87 2.02 19.54
N THR A 146 5.11 2.90 20.20
CA THR A 146 5.55 3.64 21.38
C THR A 146 4.62 3.41 22.54
N TRP A 147 5.16 3.47 23.74
CA TRP A 147 4.40 3.40 24.97
C TRP A 147 4.84 4.49 25.95
N HIS A 148 3.93 4.93 26.81
CA HIS A 148 4.21 5.85 27.90
C HIS A 148 3.27 5.58 29.08
N PRO A 149 3.67 5.91 30.33
CA PRO A 149 2.75 5.86 31.48
C PRO A 149 1.53 6.75 31.24
N MET A 150 0.33 6.28 31.56
CA MET A 150 -0.92 7.01 31.30
C MET A 150 -0.97 8.44 31.91
N ARG A 151 -0.16 8.68 32.94
CA ARG A 151 -0.06 9.99 33.60
C ARG A 151 1.08 10.87 33.11
N SER A 152 1.90 10.37 32.22
CA SER A 152 3.05 11.10 31.65
C SER A 152 2.70 11.74 30.29
N SER A 153 3.56 12.63 29.83
CA SER A 153 3.41 13.24 28.51
C SER A 153 3.98 12.32 27.41
N TRP A 154 3.51 12.47 26.17
CA TRP A 154 4.06 11.78 25.00
C TRP A 154 5.55 12.08 24.76
N LYS A 155 6.09 13.13 25.37
CA LYS A 155 7.53 13.43 25.31
C LYS A 155 8.41 12.40 26.03
N GLU A 156 7.81 11.64 26.95
CA GLU A 156 8.45 10.56 27.71
C GLU A 156 8.20 9.18 27.08
N ALA A 157 7.51 9.15 25.95
CA ALA A 157 7.23 7.89 25.27
C ALA A 157 8.53 7.24 24.80
N LYS A 158 8.55 5.91 24.88
CA LYS A 158 9.66 5.05 24.47
C LYS A 158 9.22 4.13 23.34
N GLY A 159 10.15 3.79 22.46
CA GLY A 159 9.94 2.80 21.44
C GLY A 159 9.92 1.39 21.99
N PHE A 160 9.09 0.52 21.41
CA PHE A 160 9.09 -0.92 21.73
C PHE A 160 8.97 -1.76 20.47
N VAL A 161 9.50 -2.99 20.57
CA VAL A 161 9.25 -4.09 19.67
C VAL A 161 8.88 -5.32 20.51
N LEU A 162 7.76 -5.95 20.17
CA LEU A 162 7.36 -7.25 20.69
C LEU A 162 7.43 -8.26 19.56
N LEU A 163 8.05 -9.39 19.80
CA LEU A 163 8.07 -10.54 18.89
C LEU A 163 7.21 -11.64 19.49
N VAL A 164 6.19 -12.04 18.76
CA VAL A 164 5.18 -12.99 19.22
C VAL A 164 5.14 -14.18 18.26
N ASP A 165 5.16 -15.38 18.80
CA ASP A 165 4.89 -16.60 18.05
C ASP A 165 3.42 -16.61 17.61
N ALA A 166 3.18 -16.58 16.31
CA ALA A 166 1.82 -16.45 15.78
C ALA A 166 0.94 -17.70 15.95
N GLU A 167 1.53 -18.88 16.11
CA GLU A 167 0.77 -20.12 16.32
C GLU A 167 0.28 -20.26 17.78
N THR A 168 1.10 -19.80 18.72
CA THR A 168 0.82 -19.98 20.16
C THR A 168 0.42 -18.69 20.87
N ASN A 169 0.54 -17.54 20.21
CA ASN A 169 0.40 -16.20 20.78
C ASN A 169 1.32 -15.93 21.98
N LYS A 170 2.43 -16.66 22.10
CA LYS A 170 3.40 -16.46 23.17
C LYS A 170 4.40 -15.37 22.81
N LEU A 171 4.66 -14.50 23.77
CA LEU A 171 5.73 -13.50 23.67
C LEU A 171 7.07 -14.21 23.61
N LEU A 172 7.82 -14.01 22.53
CA LEU A 172 9.18 -14.54 22.32
C LEU A 172 10.22 -13.57 22.88
N LYS A 173 10.03 -12.28 22.60
CA LYS A 173 10.95 -11.22 23.02
C LYS A 173 10.20 -9.90 23.17
N GLU A 174 10.55 -9.15 24.21
CA GLU A 174 10.18 -7.75 24.42
C GLU A 174 11.45 -6.92 24.42
N ILE A 175 11.48 -5.85 23.63
CA ILE A 175 12.66 -5.03 23.43
C ILE A 175 12.22 -3.57 23.52
N GLU A 176 12.81 -2.83 24.44
CA GLU A 176 12.75 -1.37 24.45
C GLU A 176 13.78 -0.84 23.45
N ILE A 177 13.36 0.05 22.55
CA ILE A 177 14.26 0.66 21.59
C ILE A 177 14.90 1.88 22.29
N PRO A 178 16.21 1.84 22.55
CA PRO A 178 16.89 2.96 23.17
C PRO A 178 16.87 4.18 22.26
N ASP A 179 17.12 5.36 22.84
CA ASP A 179 17.36 6.65 22.17
C ASP A 179 16.19 7.23 21.35
N ILE A 180 15.04 6.54 21.29
CA ILE A 180 13.83 7.09 20.69
C ILE A 180 12.94 7.67 21.79
N LYS A 181 12.94 8.97 21.88
CA LYS A 181 12.07 9.74 22.77
C LYS A 181 10.91 10.32 21.97
N GLY A 182 9.72 10.16 22.50
CA GLY A 182 8.52 10.66 21.86
C GLY A 182 7.88 9.67 20.89
N ARG A 183 6.89 10.16 20.13
CA ARG A 183 6.11 9.37 19.20
C ARG A 183 6.93 9.05 17.94
N PHE A 184 6.69 7.88 17.34
CA PHE A 184 7.21 7.62 16.01
C PHE A 184 6.46 8.47 14.99
N ASP A 185 7.15 9.39 14.34
CA ASP A 185 6.59 10.14 13.21
C ASP A 185 6.58 9.29 11.94
N PHE A 186 7.55 8.40 11.83
CA PHE A 186 7.70 7.46 10.71
C PHE A 186 8.28 6.14 11.21
N SER A 187 7.79 5.05 10.66
CA SER A 187 8.40 3.73 10.81
C SER A 187 8.08 2.86 9.60
N ASP A 188 9.06 2.08 9.18
CA ASP A 188 8.91 1.14 8.06
C ASP A 188 9.74 -0.12 8.32
N VAL A 189 9.27 -1.28 7.88
CA VAL A 189 9.91 -2.58 8.04
C VAL A 189 9.97 -3.29 6.71
N CYS A 190 11.12 -3.88 6.42
CA CYS A 190 11.30 -4.67 5.22
C CYS A 190 12.11 -5.95 5.53
N GLN A 191 11.68 -7.05 4.96
CA GLN A 191 12.50 -8.24 4.85
C GLN A 191 13.11 -8.29 3.45
N PHE A 192 14.43 -8.36 3.39
CA PHE A 192 15.18 -8.47 2.15
C PHE A 192 15.15 -9.92 1.61
N GLU A 193 15.47 -10.11 0.34
CA GLU A 193 15.44 -11.43 -0.33
C GLU A 193 16.40 -12.45 0.32
N ASP A 194 17.46 -12.00 0.99
CA ASP A 194 18.37 -12.84 1.80
C ASP A 194 17.77 -13.25 3.16
N GLY A 195 16.59 -12.77 3.46
CA GLY A 195 15.85 -13.02 4.69
C GLY A 195 16.19 -12.07 5.84
N GLN A 196 17.12 -11.13 5.68
CA GLN A 196 17.42 -10.13 6.72
C GLN A 196 16.23 -9.21 6.92
N VAL A 197 15.93 -8.88 8.18
CA VAL A 197 14.82 -8.00 8.55
C VAL A 197 15.39 -6.68 9.08
N TYR A 198 14.91 -5.59 8.51
CA TYR A 198 15.32 -4.24 8.90
C TYR A 198 14.09 -3.41 9.31
N LEU A 199 14.29 -2.56 10.34
CA LEU A 199 13.32 -1.60 10.82
C LEU A 199 13.96 -0.19 10.73
N ILE A 200 13.26 0.74 10.10
CA ILE A 200 13.66 2.15 10.07
C ILE A 200 12.68 2.95 10.93
N ILE A 201 13.21 3.79 11.83
CA ILE A 201 12.40 4.67 12.68
C ILE A 201 12.81 6.12 12.44
N ASN A 202 11.81 7.00 12.30
CA ASN A 202 11.97 8.45 12.12
C ASN A 202 12.89 8.83 10.95
N LYS A 203 13.01 7.91 9.96
CA LYS A 203 13.90 8.06 8.80
C LYS A 203 15.38 8.33 9.17
N LYS A 204 15.79 7.97 10.36
CA LYS A 204 17.13 8.25 10.90
C LYS A 204 17.80 7.02 11.52
N HIS A 205 17.03 6.21 12.21
CA HIS A 205 17.52 5.05 12.93
C HIS A 205 17.26 3.77 12.12
N LEU A 206 18.32 3.04 11.80
CA LEU A 206 18.26 1.76 11.10
C LEU A 206 18.55 0.64 12.09
N TYR A 207 17.63 -0.29 12.25
CA TYR A 207 17.79 -1.48 13.08
C TYR A 207 17.80 -2.74 12.23
N HIS A 208 18.67 -3.67 12.57
CA HIS A 208 18.68 -5.03 12.06
C HIS A 208 18.12 -5.96 13.14
N ILE A 209 17.24 -6.87 12.72
CA ILE A 209 16.59 -7.86 13.59
C ILE A 209 17.13 -9.24 13.22
N ASP A 210 17.85 -9.86 14.16
CA ASP A 210 18.34 -11.22 13.99
C ASP A 210 17.19 -12.23 14.14
N ARG A 211 16.94 -13.02 13.10
CA ARG A 211 15.82 -13.98 13.06
C ARG A 211 16.06 -15.23 13.90
N SER A 212 17.27 -15.46 14.38
CA SER A 212 17.65 -16.62 15.21
C SER A 212 17.59 -16.30 16.70
N SER A 213 18.25 -15.21 17.11
CA SER A 213 18.34 -14.75 18.50
C SER A 213 17.24 -13.79 18.91
N PHE A 214 16.55 -13.18 17.93
CA PHE A 214 15.59 -12.09 18.13
C PHE A 214 16.21 -10.84 18.76
N GLU A 215 17.50 -10.64 18.56
CA GLU A 215 18.18 -9.41 18.98
C GLU A 215 17.96 -8.32 17.95
N ILE A 216 17.87 -7.09 18.45
CA ILE A 216 17.79 -5.88 17.63
C ILE A 216 19.07 -5.10 17.85
N LYS A 217 19.76 -4.82 16.73
CA LYS A 217 20.96 -3.98 16.72
C LYS A 217 20.72 -2.74 15.88
N GLU A 218 20.98 -1.55 16.42
CA GLU A 218 21.06 -0.35 15.62
C GLU A 218 22.31 -0.39 14.74
N LEU A 219 22.13 -0.07 13.45
CA LEU A 219 23.21 0.01 12.47
C LEU A 219 23.54 1.47 12.18
N HIS A 220 24.83 1.76 12.18
CA HIS A 220 25.38 3.06 11.85
C HIS A 220 26.24 2.97 10.59
N GLY A 221 26.75 4.10 10.10
CA GLY A 221 27.61 4.13 8.91
C GLY A 221 28.87 3.27 9.06
N GLU A 222 29.42 3.19 10.26
CA GLU A 222 30.60 2.39 10.60
C GLU A 222 30.38 0.87 10.52
N ASP A 223 29.13 0.41 10.64
CA ASP A 223 28.79 -1.01 10.44
C ASP A 223 28.96 -1.45 8.98
N PHE A 224 29.23 -0.52 8.07
CA PHE A 224 29.52 -0.76 6.64
C PHE A 224 30.97 -0.40 6.29
N PRO A 225 31.96 -1.15 6.77
CA PRO A 225 33.39 -0.76 6.74
C PRO A 225 33.95 -0.53 5.33
N ASN A 226 33.36 -1.19 4.30
CA ASN A 226 33.78 -1.05 2.91
C ASN A 226 33.24 0.23 2.24
N HIS A 227 32.47 1.04 2.96
CA HIS A 227 31.79 2.24 2.45
C HIS A 227 32.04 3.44 3.35
N SER A 228 33.29 3.94 3.35
CA SER A 228 33.71 5.09 4.18
C SER A 228 32.83 6.33 3.97
N GLN A 229 32.16 6.45 2.82
CA GLN A 229 31.22 7.54 2.52
C GLN A 229 29.99 7.54 3.44
N LEU A 230 29.67 6.39 4.07
CA LEU A 230 28.55 6.27 5.03
C LEU A 230 28.97 6.57 6.46
N HIS A 231 30.28 6.61 6.78
CA HIS A 231 30.80 6.84 8.14
C HIS A 231 30.43 8.23 8.71
N ASP A 232 30.03 9.17 7.85
CA ASP A 232 29.50 10.46 8.29
C ASP A 232 28.15 10.35 9.03
N GLY A 233 27.59 9.13 9.11
CA GLY A 233 26.28 8.84 9.73
C GLY A 233 25.09 9.24 8.86
N PHE A 234 23.89 8.90 9.33
CA PHE A 234 22.64 9.06 8.58
C PHE A 234 21.85 10.29 9.06
N ALA A 235 21.75 11.31 8.21
CA ALA A 235 20.79 12.40 8.39
C ALA A 235 19.37 11.93 8.01
N ARG A 236 19.28 11.07 6.98
CA ARG A 236 18.03 10.43 6.54
C ARG A 236 18.32 9.07 5.94
N ILE A 237 17.50 8.08 6.29
CA ILE A 237 17.51 6.75 5.71
C ILE A 237 16.09 6.27 5.45
N GLU A 238 15.88 5.68 4.29
CA GLU A 238 14.62 5.05 3.87
C GLU A 238 14.96 3.79 3.08
N PHE A 239 14.04 2.83 3.01
CA PHE A 239 14.18 1.74 2.06
C PHE A 239 14.16 2.28 0.62
N ALA A 240 14.90 1.66 -0.27
CA ALA A 240 14.64 1.77 -1.70
C ALA A 240 13.20 1.31 -1.98
N TYR A 241 12.57 1.82 -3.03
CA TYR A 241 11.24 1.31 -3.38
C TYR A 241 11.34 -0.21 -3.60
N ARG A 242 10.32 -0.95 -3.17
CA ARG A 242 10.29 -2.43 -3.29
C ARG A 242 10.55 -2.92 -4.71
N ASP A 243 10.24 -2.10 -5.70
CA ASP A 243 10.47 -2.33 -7.11
C ASP A 243 11.91 -1.98 -7.57
N GLU A 244 12.71 -1.29 -6.71
CA GLU A 244 14.10 -0.95 -7.00
C GLU A 244 15.11 -1.96 -6.42
N GLY A 245 14.65 -2.97 -5.66
CA GLY A 245 15.51 -3.98 -5.01
C GLY A 245 15.78 -3.69 -3.54
N ASP A 246 16.55 -4.58 -2.91
CA ASP A 246 16.83 -4.59 -1.48
C ASP A 246 17.96 -3.61 -1.11
N GLY A 247 17.59 -2.36 -0.98
CA GLY A 247 18.53 -1.28 -0.74
C GLY A 247 17.99 -0.19 0.17
N PHE A 248 18.85 0.78 0.45
CA PHE A 248 18.57 1.96 1.24
C PHE A 248 18.84 3.23 0.45
N LYS A 249 17.95 4.22 0.59
CA LYS A 249 18.17 5.61 0.18
C LYS A 249 18.72 6.36 1.40
N ILE A 250 19.95 6.82 1.33
CA ILE A 250 20.66 7.42 2.45
C ILE A 250 21.05 8.85 2.09
N MET A 251 20.74 9.79 2.97
CA MET A 251 21.37 11.09 3.01
C MET A 251 22.29 11.13 4.22
N THR A 252 23.58 11.38 4.01
CA THR A 252 24.55 11.49 5.12
C THR A 252 24.43 12.83 5.83
N ASN A 253 25.05 12.94 7.02
CA ASN A 253 25.11 14.19 7.78
C ASN A 253 25.83 15.32 7.02
N LEU A 254 26.62 15.00 5.99
CA LEU A 254 27.22 15.97 5.07
C LEU A 254 26.30 16.33 3.88
N GLY A 255 25.03 15.88 3.88
CA GLY A 255 24.04 16.19 2.84
C GLY A 255 24.25 15.46 1.52
N LYS A 256 25.09 14.43 1.47
CA LYS A 256 25.31 13.61 0.27
C LYS A 256 24.27 12.51 0.18
N ASN A 257 23.70 12.32 -1.01
CA ASN A 257 22.68 11.29 -1.28
C ASN A 257 23.29 10.05 -1.94
N TYR A 258 22.93 8.89 -1.39
CA TYR A 258 23.35 7.59 -1.88
C TYR A 258 22.18 6.61 -1.99
N LEU A 259 22.31 5.69 -2.94
CA LEU A 259 21.51 4.48 -3.03
C LEU A 259 22.44 3.31 -2.70
N PHE A 260 22.18 2.63 -1.59
CA PHE A 260 23.06 1.60 -1.04
C PHE A 260 22.38 0.23 -1.04
N TYR A 261 23.04 -0.75 -1.62
CA TYR A 261 22.63 -2.15 -1.69
C TYR A 261 23.60 -3.00 -0.87
N PRO A 262 23.28 -3.30 0.40
CA PRO A 262 24.25 -3.89 1.34
C PRO A 262 24.69 -5.29 0.93
N LEU A 263 23.77 -6.14 0.43
CA LEU A 263 24.09 -7.53 0.03
C LEU A 263 25.06 -7.58 -1.16
N ALA A 264 24.90 -6.70 -2.13
CA ALA A 264 25.81 -6.60 -3.27
C ALA A 264 27.08 -5.77 -2.96
N GLY A 265 27.10 -5.06 -1.82
CA GLY A 265 28.15 -4.10 -1.49
C GLY A 265 28.24 -2.96 -2.51
N LYS A 266 27.12 -2.49 -3.04
CA LYS A 266 27.06 -1.45 -4.08
C LYS A 266 26.55 -0.14 -3.49
N LEU A 267 27.26 0.95 -3.80
CA LEU A 267 26.90 2.30 -3.43
C LEU A 267 26.87 3.19 -4.67
N TYR A 268 25.72 3.79 -4.95
CA TYR A 268 25.51 4.68 -6.09
C TYR A 268 25.27 6.12 -5.59
N THR A 269 25.86 7.10 -6.27
CA THR A 269 25.55 8.52 -6.12
C THR A 269 24.34 8.90 -6.97
N GLU A 270 23.76 10.09 -6.80
CA GLU A 270 22.68 10.60 -7.66
C GLU A 270 23.06 10.55 -9.15
N ASP A 271 24.30 10.88 -9.50
CA ASP A 271 24.76 10.86 -10.90
C ASP A 271 24.91 9.44 -11.45
N SER A 272 25.39 8.49 -10.62
CA SER A 272 25.59 7.10 -11.02
C SER A 272 24.32 6.23 -10.91
N LYS A 273 23.27 6.70 -10.25
CA LYS A 273 22.01 5.98 -10.01
C LYS A 273 21.38 5.45 -11.32
N ARG A 274 21.45 6.22 -12.40
CA ARG A 274 20.92 5.81 -13.71
C ARG A 274 21.56 4.56 -14.25
N ASN A 275 22.84 4.32 -13.91
CA ASN A 275 23.59 3.15 -14.36
C ASN A 275 23.28 1.90 -13.54
N ALA A 276 22.71 2.05 -12.34
CA ALA A 276 22.43 0.95 -11.42
C ALA A 276 21.57 -0.15 -12.07
N TYR A 277 20.56 0.23 -12.85
CA TYR A 277 19.65 -0.72 -13.51
C TYR A 277 20.21 -1.34 -14.79
N THR A 278 21.23 -0.75 -15.39
CA THR A 278 21.84 -1.22 -16.65
C THR A 278 23.20 -1.86 -16.45
N GLU A 279 23.72 -1.85 -15.21
CA GLU A 279 24.98 -2.48 -14.86
C GLU A 279 24.98 -3.98 -15.23
N LYS A 280 26.11 -4.45 -15.72
CA LYS A 280 26.30 -5.88 -15.99
C LYS A 280 26.36 -6.65 -14.66
N LEU A 281 25.45 -7.58 -14.49
CA LEU A 281 25.42 -8.43 -13.30
C LEU A 281 26.51 -9.49 -13.37
N PRO A 282 27.27 -9.72 -12.27
CA PRO A 282 28.33 -10.74 -12.26
C PRO A 282 27.84 -12.18 -12.44
N SER A 283 26.72 -12.53 -11.81
CA SER A 283 26.17 -13.90 -11.84
C SER A 283 24.63 -13.86 -11.90
N PRO A 284 24.07 -13.39 -13.03
CA PRO A 284 22.64 -13.25 -13.16
C PRO A 284 21.92 -14.61 -13.25
N LYS A 285 20.71 -14.66 -12.69
CA LYS A 285 19.78 -15.77 -12.82
C LYS A 285 18.44 -15.25 -13.35
N VAL A 286 17.64 -16.17 -13.90
CA VAL A 286 16.27 -15.85 -14.31
C VAL A 286 15.38 -15.94 -13.09
N TYR A 287 14.69 -14.84 -12.78
CA TYR A 287 13.68 -14.75 -11.72
C TYR A 287 12.30 -14.62 -12.36
N THR A 288 11.34 -15.38 -11.84
CA THR A 288 9.92 -15.22 -12.15
C THR A 288 9.30 -14.27 -11.16
N ARG A 289 8.56 -13.28 -11.66
CA ARG A 289 7.91 -12.25 -10.86
C ARG A 289 6.47 -12.06 -11.34
N PHE A 290 5.66 -11.43 -10.49
CA PHE A 290 4.24 -11.19 -10.75
C PHE A 290 3.91 -9.73 -10.49
N ALA A 291 3.04 -9.18 -11.33
CA ALA A 291 2.52 -7.84 -11.17
C ALA A 291 1.13 -7.74 -11.79
N PHE A 292 0.30 -6.85 -11.27
CA PHE A 292 -0.93 -6.49 -11.95
C PHE A 292 -0.68 -5.37 -12.95
N SER A 293 -1.37 -5.45 -14.09
CA SER A 293 -1.38 -4.35 -15.05
C SER A 293 -2.17 -3.16 -14.49
N THR A 294 -1.79 -1.97 -14.94
CA THR A 294 -2.53 -0.75 -14.64
C THR A 294 -3.56 -0.47 -15.74
N ASN A 295 -4.74 0.00 -15.35
CA ASN A 295 -5.72 0.51 -16.30
C ASN A 295 -5.30 1.88 -16.80
N ASN A 296 -5.58 2.13 -18.09
CA ASN A 296 -5.45 3.44 -18.68
C ASN A 296 -6.83 3.86 -19.22
N PHE A 297 -7.27 5.08 -18.89
CA PHE A 297 -8.57 5.59 -19.36
C PHE A 297 -8.70 5.69 -20.90
N GLU A 298 -7.58 5.75 -21.62
CA GLU A 298 -7.59 5.66 -23.09
C GLU A 298 -7.88 4.25 -23.62
N TYR A 299 -7.87 3.24 -22.74
CA TYR A 299 -8.06 1.82 -23.06
C TYR A 299 -8.96 1.18 -21.99
N GLU A 300 -10.14 1.77 -21.78
CA GLU A 300 -11.10 1.39 -20.73
C GLU A 300 -11.62 -0.05 -20.87
N ASP A 301 -11.55 -0.61 -22.08
CA ASP A 301 -11.93 -1.99 -22.38
C ASP A 301 -10.89 -3.02 -21.90
N GLN A 302 -9.72 -2.56 -21.41
CA GLN A 302 -8.66 -3.45 -20.96
C GLN A 302 -8.91 -3.87 -19.51
N GLN A 303 -8.88 -5.17 -19.28
CA GLN A 303 -9.01 -5.74 -17.93
C GLN A 303 -7.71 -5.63 -17.16
N ILE A 304 -7.82 -5.55 -15.83
CA ILE A 304 -6.67 -5.71 -14.94
C ILE A 304 -6.26 -7.19 -14.98
N GLN A 305 -5.04 -7.44 -15.42
CA GLN A 305 -4.48 -8.76 -15.64
C GLN A 305 -3.38 -9.03 -14.63
N LEU A 306 -3.26 -10.27 -14.17
CA LEU A 306 -2.12 -10.74 -13.41
C LEU A 306 -1.03 -11.20 -14.40
N VAL A 307 0.04 -10.44 -14.47
CA VAL A 307 1.15 -10.68 -15.39
C VAL A 307 2.23 -11.48 -14.69
N ARG A 308 2.60 -12.62 -15.27
CA ARG A 308 3.84 -13.35 -14.97
C ARG A 308 4.94 -12.86 -15.90
N TYR A 309 6.07 -12.46 -15.35
CA TYR A 309 7.20 -12.01 -16.17
C TYR A 309 8.52 -12.54 -15.64
N ARG A 310 9.49 -12.68 -16.52
CA ARG A 310 10.82 -13.19 -16.22
C ARG A 310 11.84 -12.09 -16.43
N THR A 311 12.74 -11.92 -15.45
CA THR A 311 13.84 -10.96 -15.52
C THR A 311 15.17 -11.66 -15.29
N LEU A 312 16.22 -11.21 -15.96
CA LEU A 312 17.57 -11.60 -15.66
C LEU A 312 18.10 -10.71 -14.56
N ASP A 313 18.25 -11.25 -13.35
CA ASP A 313 18.53 -10.47 -12.15
C ASP A 313 19.55 -11.17 -11.25
N GLN A 314 19.98 -10.50 -10.20
CA GLN A 314 20.87 -11.05 -9.18
C GLN A 314 20.47 -10.48 -7.81
N MET A 315 20.29 -11.38 -6.84
CA MET A 315 19.94 -11.02 -5.46
C MET A 315 20.87 -9.93 -4.91
N GLY A 316 20.27 -8.92 -4.26
CA GLY A 316 20.97 -7.80 -3.66
C GLY A 316 21.42 -6.70 -4.64
N TYR A 317 21.24 -6.88 -5.93
CA TYR A 317 21.52 -5.84 -6.92
C TYR A 317 20.28 -4.95 -7.17
N PRO A 318 20.52 -3.70 -7.63
CA PRO A 318 19.40 -2.83 -8.03
C PRO A 318 18.65 -3.42 -9.21
N ARG A 319 17.33 -3.32 -9.15
CA ARG A 319 16.41 -3.78 -10.18
C ARG A 319 15.40 -2.69 -10.55
N PHE A 320 14.80 -2.84 -11.69
CA PHE A 320 13.69 -2.01 -12.13
C PHE A 320 12.48 -2.90 -12.38
N SER A 321 11.35 -2.59 -11.75
CA SER A 321 10.08 -3.28 -12.02
C SER A 321 9.35 -2.59 -13.15
N PRO A 322 9.06 -3.30 -14.25
CA PRO A 322 8.34 -2.72 -15.38
C PRO A 322 6.90 -2.43 -15.01
N THR A 323 6.35 -1.37 -15.58
CA THR A 323 4.93 -1.09 -15.53
C THR A 323 4.23 -1.81 -16.69
N PHE A 324 3.21 -2.59 -16.38
CA PHE A 324 2.35 -3.27 -17.33
C PHE A 324 1.06 -2.49 -17.50
N GLY A 325 0.68 -2.24 -18.73
CA GLY A 325 -0.55 -1.53 -19.07
C GLY A 325 -0.49 -1.01 -20.50
N TRP A 326 -1.65 -0.99 -21.17
CA TRP A 326 -1.73 -0.51 -22.53
C TRP A 326 -1.44 0.99 -22.61
N GLN A 327 -0.50 1.36 -23.43
CA GLN A 327 -0.03 2.74 -23.56
C GLN A 327 0.53 3.02 -24.97
N LYS A 328 0.72 4.29 -25.28
CA LYS A 328 1.29 4.75 -26.54
C LYS A 328 2.82 4.75 -26.44
N ASP A 329 3.48 4.10 -27.40
CA ASP A 329 4.92 4.18 -27.61
C ASP A 329 5.19 5.01 -28.87
N TYR A 330 5.78 6.19 -28.69
CA TYR A 330 6.11 7.11 -29.77
C TYR A 330 7.51 6.89 -30.38
N GLY A 331 8.24 5.87 -29.88
CA GLY A 331 9.62 5.60 -30.31
C GLY A 331 10.67 6.45 -29.59
N GLY A 332 11.91 6.01 -29.64
CA GLY A 332 12.99 6.38 -28.73
C GLY A 332 13.65 7.74 -28.83
N SER A 333 13.10 8.75 -29.52
CA SER A 333 13.74 10.08 -29.59
C SER A 333 13.47 10.99 -28.38
N GLY A 334 12.53 10.63 -27.51
CA GLY A 334 12.13 11.44 -26.37
C GLY A 334 11.39 12.75 -26.72
N ILE A 335 11.23 13.04 -27.98
CA ILE A 335 10.45 14.18 -28.46
C ILE A 335 9.09 13.65 -28.88
N PHE A 336 8.11 13.82 -27.99
CA PHE A 336 6.73 13.42 -28.24
C PHE A 336 6.00 14.59 -28.90
N THR A 337 5.46 14.35 -30.09
CA THR A 337 4.51 15.27 -30.72
C THR A 337 3.20 14.54 -30.91
N GLU A 338 2.07 15.20 -30.71
CA GLU A 338 0.74 14.63 -30.99
C GLU A 338 0.55 14.18 -32.44
N ARG A 339 1.43 14.63 -33.33
CA ARG A 339 1.44 14.29 -34.77
C ARG A 339 2.30 13.08 -35.10
N SER A 340 3.12 12.60 -34.14
CA SER A 340 3.97 11.44 -34.40
C SER A 340 3.16 10.17 -34.38
N PRO A 341 3.36 9.23 -35.32
CA PRO A 341 2.73 7.92 -35.24
C PRO A 341 3.22 7.20 -33.98
N PHE A 342 2.30 6.50 -33.32
CA PHE A 342 2.61 5.69 -32.14
C PHE A 342 2.20 4.25 -32.36
N ARG A 343 2.79 3.35 -31.59
CA ARG A 343 2.36 1.96 -31.47
C ARG A 343 1.68 1.74 -30.14
N LYS A 344 0.58 0.99 -30.10
CA LYS A 344 -0.02 0.51 -28.87
C LYS A 344 0.85 -0.62 -28.33
N VAL A 345 1.38 -0.45 -27.13
CA VAL A 345 2.21 -1.44 -26.44
C VAL A 345 1.70 -1.71 -25.05
N PHE A 346 1.89 -2.93 -24.55
CA PHE A 346 1.52 -3.29 -23.19
C PHE A 346 2.64 -2.97 -22.18
N VAL A 347 3.89 -3.01 -22.64
CA VAL A 347 5.08 -2.61 -21.87
C VAL A 347 5.95 -1.76 -22.79
N LEU A 348 6.45 -0.64 -22.28
CA LEU A 348 7.38 0.20 -23.03
C LEU A 348 8.70 -0.56 -23.32
N PRO A 349 9.24 -0.49 -24.53
CA PRO A 349 10.52 -1.13 -24.86
C PRO A 349 11.66 -0.73 -23.92
N TYR A 350 11.67 0.53 -23.48
CA TYR A 350 12.64 1.01 -22.50
C TYR A 350 12.50 0.28 -21.14
N HIS A 351 11.27 0.08 -20.64
CA HIS A 351 11.03 -0.68 -19.41
C HIS A 351 11.50 -2.14 -19.56
N MET A 352 11.24 -2.77 -20.70
CA MET A 352 11.74 -4.12 -20.97
C MET A 352 13.26 -4.21 -20.90
N GLN A 353 13.96 -3.21 -21.46
CA GLN A 353 15.41 -3.15 -21.47
C GLN A 353 16.00 -2.97 -20.07
N ILE A 354 15.57 -1.94 -19.33
CA ILE A 354 16.16 -1.60 -18.01
C ILE A 354 15.76 -2.60 -16.91
N SER A 355 14.61 -3.27 -17.06
CA SER A 355 14.21 -4.38 -16.16
C SER A 355 14.89 -5.69 -16.50
N ARG A 356 15.71 -5.74 -17.55
CA ARG A 356 16.33 -6.97 -18.07
C ARG A 356 15.30 -8.08 -18.34
N MET A 357 14.11 -7.69 -18.82
CA MET A 357 12.99 -8.61 -19.04
C MET A 357 13.28 -9.58 -20.17
N GLN A 358 13.00 -10.87 -19.91
CA GLN A 358 13.14 -11.95 -20.88
C GLN A 358 11.80 -12.30 -21.57
N GLY A 359 10.69 -11.91 -20.96
CA GLY A 359 9.35 -12.12 -21.49
C GLY A 359 8.29 -11.97 -20.41
N TYR A 360 7.04 -11.89 -20.84
CA TYR A 360 5.87 -11.81 -19.97
C TYR A 360 4.68 -12.51 -20.61
N GLU A 361 3.71 -12.87 -19.81
CA GLU A 361 2.44 -13.46 -20.22
C GLU A 361 1.32 -13.11 -19.24
N ASP A 362 0.06 -13.18 -19.68
CA ASP A 362 -1.10 -13.10 -18.84
C ASP A 362 -1.30 -14.43 -18.12
N LEU A 363 -1.17 -14.44 -16.78
CA LEU A 363 -1.29 -15.67 -15.99
C LEU A 363 -2.75 -16.09 -15.83
N THR A 364 -3.70 -15.16 -15.87
CA THR A 364 -5.12 -15.40 -15.60
C THR A 364 -6.02 -14.78 -16.68
N PRO A 365 -5.91 -15.27 -17.96
CA PRO A 365 -6.65 -14.70 -19.06
C PRO A 365 -8.17 -14.70 -18.80
N GLY A 366 -8.79 -13.53 -19.01
CA GLY A 366 -10.22 -13.34 -18.81
C GLY A 366 -10.69 -13.19 -17.35
N ALA A 367 -9.78 -13.24 -16.38
CA ALA A 367 -10.10 -12.91 -14.99
C ALA A 367 -10.26 -11.41 -14.79
N TYR A 368 -11.11 -11.04 -13.83
CA TYR A 368 -11.39 -9.65 -13.48
C TYR A 368 -11.04 -9.40 -12.01
N TYR A 369 -10.19 -8.42 -11.75
CA TYR A 369 -9.72 -8.09 -10.40
C TYR A 369 -9.88 -6.59 -10.14
N PHE A 370 -10.55 -6.22 -9.04
CA PHE A 370 -10.67 -4.83 -8.59
C PHE A 370 -9.71 -4.55 -7.44
N SER A 371 -9.00 -3.43 -7.50
CA SER A 371 -7.97 -3.05 -6.51
C SER A 371 -7.05 -4.22 -6.13
N PRO A 372 -6.47 -4.92 -7.10
CA PRO A 372 -5.69 -6.12 -6.84
C PRO A 372 -4.30 -5.79 -6.31
N GLU A 373 -3.74 -6.74 -5.55
CA GLU A 373 -2.40 -6.65 -5.00
C GLU A 373 -1.76 -8.04 -4.98
N VAL A 374 -0.49 -8.15 -5.38
CA VAL A 374 0.30 -9.37 -5.20
C VAL A 374 0.86 -9.33 -3.78
N LEU A 375 0.42 -10.26 -2.94
CA LEU A 375 0.82 -10.34 -1.53
C LEU A 375 2.12 -11.10 -1.33
N TYR A 376 2.27 -12.22 -2.05
CA TYR A 376 3.41 -13.12 -1.93
C TYR A 376 3.55 -13.94 -3.21
N TYR A 377 4.76 -14.34 -3.57
CA TYR A 377 4.98 -15.32 -4.61
C TYR A 377 6.24 -16.17 -4.36
N SER A 378 6.23 -17.36 -4.91
CA SER A 378 7.34 -18.29 -4.97
C SER A 378 7.39 -18.94 -6.37
N GLU A 379 8.25 -19.94 -6.56
CA GLU A 379 8.30 -20.71 -7.81
C GLU A 379 7.01 -21.49 -8.07
N ASP A 380 6.29 -21.89 -6.99
CA ASP A 380 5.12 -22.77 -7.06
C ASP A 380 3.79 -22.02 -6.96
N GLN A 381 3.77 -20.91 -6.25
CA GLN A 381 2.50 -20.25 -5.83
C GLN A 381 2.60 -18.75 -5.90
N VAL A 382 1.47 -18.11 -6.25
CA VAL A 382 1.26 -16.67 -6.10
C VAL A 382 0.00 -16.41 -5.27
N LEU A 383 0.14 -15.57 -4.27
CA LEU A 383 -0.92 -15.14 -3.38
C LEU A 383 -1.33 -13.72 -3.77
N ILE A 384 -2.60 -13.54 -4.09
CA ILE A 384 -3.16 -12.24 -4.48
C ILE A 384 -4.31 -11.84 -3.57
N SER A 385 -4.50 -10.54 -3.40
CA SER A 385 -5.67 -9.96 -2.74
C SER A 385 -6.38 -9.02 -3.71
N PHE A 386 -7.71 -9.05 -3.73
CA PHE A 386 -8.51 -8.20 -4.61
C PHE A 386 -9.92 -8.02 -4.06
N LEU A 387 -10.65 -7.08 -4.63
CA LEU A 387 -12.10 -6.96 -4.44
C LEU A 387 -12.81 -7.72 -5.58
N PRO A 388 -13.79 -8.60 -5.29
CA PRO A 388 -14.51 -9.34 -6.34
C PRO A 388 -15.41 -8.43 -7.19
N THR A 389 -15.79 -7.27 -6.66
CA THR A 389 -16.60 -6.26 -7.35
C THR A 389 -16.09 -4.86 -7.07
N ALA A 390 -16.50 -3.87 -7.85
CA ALA A 390 -16.20 -2.47 -7.63
C ALA A 390 -17.07 -1.80 -6.54
N ALA A 391 -17.95 -2.55 -5.87
CA ALA A 391 -18.82 -2.02 -4.83
C ALA A 391 -17.99 -1.51 -3.63
N PRO A 392 -18.34 -0.34 -3.04
CA PRO A 392 -17.55 0.24 -1.93
C PRO A 392 -17.52 -0.61 -0.66
N ASP A 393 -18.53 -1.47 -0.49
CA ASP A 393 -18.72 -2.39 0.64
C ASP A 393 -18.24 -3.81 0.36
N ALA A 394 -17.65 -4.06 -0.83
CA ALA A 394 -17.12 -5.35 -1.18
C ALA A 394 -16.03 -5.80 -0.21
N SER A 395 -16.16 -7.03 0.28
CA SER A 395 -15.13 -7.66 1.11
C SER A 395 -13.96 -8.15 0.26
N ARG A 396 -12.73 -8.03 0.79
CA ARG A 396 -11.54 -8.52 0.11
C ARG A 396 -11.52 -10.04 0.07
N SER A 397 -11.07 -10.56 -1.05
CA SER A 397 -10.76 -11.98 -1.23
C SER A 397 -9.25 -12.16 -1.36
N ILE A 398 -8.75 -13.28 -0.86
CA ILE A 398 -7.38 -13.73 -1.06
C ILE A 398 -7.44 -15.03 -1.85
N GLN A 399 -6.67 -15.10 -2.93
CA GLN A 399 -6.53 -16.30 -3.73
C GLN A 399 -5.07 -16.74 -3.78
N CYS A 400 -4.88 -18.04 -3.70
CA CYS A 400 -3.62 -18.69 -4.03
C CYS A 400 -3.76 -19.35 -5.39
N LEU A 401 -2.86 -19.02 -6.29
CA LEU A 401 -2.81 -19.56 -7.64
C LEU A 401 -1.51 -20.34 -7.81
N ASP A 402 -1.54 -21.35 -8.66
CA ASP A 402 -0.34 -22.00 -9.16
C ASP A 402 0.47 -21.00 -10.00
N ALA A 403 1.73 -20.82 -9.64
CA ALA A 403 2.60 -19.80 -10.24
C ALA A 403 2.95 -20.07 -11.70
N GLN A 404 2.80 -21.33 -12.16
CA GLN A 404 3.15 -21.72 -13.53
C GLN A 404 1.94 -21.66 -14.46
N THR A 405 0.77 -22.03 -13.97
CA THR A 405 -0.43 -22.23 -14.79
C THR A 405 -1.54 -21.22 -14.54
N GLY A 406 -1.45 -20.41 -13.45
CA GLY A 406 -2.53 -19.52 -13.00
C GLY A 406 -3.74 -20.25 -12.46
N LYS A 407 -3.69 -21.59 -12.33
CA LYS A 407 -4.80 -22.37 -11.80
C LYS A 407 -5.07 -22.00 -10.34
N LEU A 408 -6.36 -21.77 -10.03
CA LEU A 408 -6.79 -21.52 -8.66
C LEU A 408 -6.53 -22.76 -7.79
N LEU A 409 -5.79 -22.58 -6.69
CA LEU A 409 -5.54 -23.60 -5.68
C LEU A 409 -6.56 -23.51 -4.55
N TRP A 410 -6.77 -22.30 -4.04
CA TRP A 410 -7.80 -22.02 -3.01
C TRP A 410 -8.18 -20.53 -2.97
N THR A 411 -9.33 -20.24 -2.40
CA THR A 411 -9.84 -18.88 -2.13
C THR A 411 -10.21 -18.79 -0.65
N LEU A 412 -9.83 -17.68 -0.03
CA LEU A 412 -10.32 -17.24 1.28
C LEU A 412 -11.13 -15.95 1.07
N SER A 413 -12.40 -15.96 1.45
CA SER A 413 -13.29 -14.79 1.41
C SER A 413 -13.91 -14.57 2.78
N ASP A 414 -14.35 -13.34 3.04
CA ASP A 414 -14.94 -12.89 4.31
C ASP A 414 -16.39 -13.39 4.54
N ASP A 415 -16.90 -14.29 3.72
CA ASP A 415 -18.31 -14.64 3.70
C ASP A 415 -18.79 -15.53 4.87
N GLU A 416 -17.91 -15.88 5.81
CA GLU A 416 -18.29 -16.63 7.01
C GLU A 416 -18.75 -15.68 8.13
N GLU A 417 -20.04 -15.74 8.46
CA GLU A 417 -20.64 -15.01 9.58
C GLU A 417 -19.84 -15.23 10.89
N GLY A 418 -19.47 -14.13 11.54
CA GLY A 418 -18.83 -14.16 12.88
C GLY A 418 -17.31 -14.17 12.89
N LYS A 419 -16.62 -14.15 11.76
CA LYS A 419 -15.17 -13.97 11.69
C LYS A 419 -14.79 -12.49 11.46
N GLU A 420 -13.68 -12.09 12.07
CA GLU A 420 -13.15 -10.75 11.88
C GLU A 420 -12.79 -10.54 10.39
N LYS A 421 -13.35 -9.48 9.78
CA LYS A 421 -13.14 -9.21 8.34
C LYS A 421 -11.66 -9.13 8.00
N LEU A 422 -11.29 -9.74 6.88
CA LEU A 422 -9.97 -9.60 6.31
C LEU A 422 -9.73 -8.12 5.94
N GLY A 423 -8.96 -7.43 6.77
CA GLY A 423 -8.53 -6.07 6.49
C GLY A 423 -7.49 -6.03 5.35
N ARG A 424 -6.98 -4.85 5.08
CA ARG A 424 -5.86 -4.71 4.15
C ARG A 424 -4.62 -5.40 4.71
N VAL A 425 -4.08 -6.36 3.97
CA VAL A 425 -2.84 -7.04 4.29
C VAL A 425 -1.66 -6.12 3.96
N GLN A 426 -0.74 -5.94 4.92
CA GLN A 426 0.45 -5.10 4.76
C GLN A 426 1.72 -5.94 4.56
N GLY A 427 1.70 -7.19 5.01
CA GLY A 427 2.83 -8.10 4.87
C GLY A 427 2.40 -9.55 4.95
N VAL A 428 3.14 -10.41 4.28
CA VAL A 428 2.93 -11.85 4.26
C VAL A 428 4.25 -12.56 4.47
N SER A 429 4.23 -13.58 5.31
CA SER A 429 5.36 -14.51 5.45
C SER A 429 4.86 -15.94 5.31
N ARG A 430 5.57 -16.76 4.52
CA ARG A 430 5.31 -18.19 4.39
C ARG A 430 6.08 -18.98 5.41
N PHE A 431 5.43 -19.97 6.00
CA PHE A 431 6.04 -20.95 6.89
C PHE A 431 5.57 -22.37 6.52
N ALA A 432 6.07 -23.40 7.18
CA ALA A 432 5.74 -24.78 6.83
C ALA A 432 4.25 -25.10 6.90
N GLY A 433 3.52 -24.50 7.88
CA GLY A 433 2.08 -24.70 8.08
C GLY A 433 1.17 -23.91 7.12
N GLY A 434 1.69 -22.89 6.46
CA GLY A 434 0.89 -22.01 5.61
C GLY A 434 1.43 -20.60 5.49
N TYR A 435 0.57 -19.62 5.70
CA TYR A 435 0.87 -18.19 5.57
C TYR A 435 0.49 -17.43 6.83
N LEU A 436 1.38 -16.55 7.24
CA LEU A 436 1.11 -15.52 8.24
C LEU A 436 0.89 -14.20 7.51
N LEU A 437 -0.29 -13.62 7.65
CA LEU A 437 -0.64 -12.31 7.10
C LEU A 437 -0.68 -11.30 8.24
N ALA A 438 -0.08 -10.15 8.03
CA ALA A 438 -0.14 -9.01 8.94
C ALA A 438 -0.94 -7.88 8.31
N GLY A 439 -1.98 -7.41 9.01
CA GLY A 439 -2.70 -6.17 8.74
C GLY A 439 -2.16 -5.04 9.61
N TYR A 440 -2.98 -4.01 9.84
CA TYR A 440 -2.59 -2.86 10.67
C TYR A 440 -2.43 -3.24 12.15
N ASN A 441 -3.40 -3.95 12.71
CA ASN A 441 -3.43 -4.37 14.12
C ASN A 441 -3.85 -5.84 14.30
N THR A 442 -4.21 -6.53 13.22
CA THR A 442 -4.65 -7.92 13.23
C THR A 442 -3.73 -8.77 12.37
N ALA A 443 -3.38 -9.95 12.85
CA ALA A 443 -2.70 -10.95 12.05
C ALA A 443 -3.58 -12.19 11.87
N TRP A 444 -3.43 -12.84 10.72
CA TRP A 444 -4.17 -14.04 10.35
C TRP A 444 -3.22 -15.16 10.00
N LEU A 445 -3.46 -16.34 10.55
CA LEU A 445 -2.81 -17.57 10.14
C LEU A 445 -3.72 -18.32 9.18
N ILE A 446 -3.20 -18.63 8.01
CA ILE A 446 -3.89 -19.37 6.95
C ILE A 446 -3.11 -20.64 6.67
N SER A 447 -3.78 -21.80 6.66
CA SER A 447 -3.16 -23.06 6.32
C SER A 447 -2.77 -23.14 4.84
N ASN A 448 -1.94 -24.12 4.46
CA ASN A 448 -1.60 -24.41 3.07
C ASN A 448 -2.83 -24.73 2.18
N ALA A 449 -3.95 -25.13 2.79
CA ALA A 449 -5.21 -25.39 2.10
C ALA A 449 -6.15 -24.16 2.04
N GLY A 450 -5.67 -22.98 2.42
CA GLY A 450 -6.46 -21.74 2.38
C GLY A 450 -7.48 -21.56 3.49
N LYS A 451 -7.41 -22.37 4.56
CA LYS A 451 -8.33 -22.25 5.70
C LYS A 451 -7.76 -21.28 6.73
N LEU A 452 -8.60 -20.37 7.23
CA LEU A 452 -8.25 -19.52 8.37
C LEU A 452 -8.09 -20.40 9.62
N VAL A 453 -6.88 -20.42 10.17
CA VAL A 453 -6.52 -21.16 11.38
C VAL A 453 -6.80 -20.31 12.62
N SER A 454 -6.33 -19.07 12.61
CA SER A 454 -6.55 -18.11 13.69
C SER A 454 -6.54 -16.68 13.17
N SER A 455 -7.21 -15.79 13.90
CA SER A 455 -7.18 -14.34 13.76
C SER A 455 -6.89 -13.75 15.13
N THR A 456 -5.90 -12.87 15.23
CA THR A 456 -5.51 -12.24 16.49
C THR A 456 -5.40 -10.74 16.33
N ASN A 457 -6.23 -10.00 17.05
CA ASN A 457 -6.18 -8.54 17.12
C ASN A 457 -5.17 -8.11 18.21
N TYR A 458 -3.94 -7.87 17.79
CA TYR A 458 -2.87 -7.44 18.69
C TYR A 458 -3.07 -6.01 19.20
N GLY A 459 -3.81 -5.18 18.49
CA GLY A 459 -4.16 -3.84 18.94
C GLY A 459 -5.03 -3.83 20.20
N GLU A 460 -5.89 -4.82 20.38
CA GLU A 460 -6.68 -5.02 21.58
C GLU A 460 -5.88 -5.75 22.67
N LEU A 461 -5.11 -6.76 22.28
CA LEU A 461 -4.31 -7.57 23.19
C LEU A 461 -3.27 -6.75 23.98
N ILE A 462 -2.68 -5.71 23.36
CA ILE A 462 -1.67 -4.87 24.01
C ILE A 462 -2.30 -3.81 24.92
N LYS A 463 -3.52 -3.37 24.61
CA LYS A 463 -4.24 -2.34 25.39
C LYS A 463 -4.91 -2.91 26.65
N GLY A 464 -5.18 -4.21 26.67
CA GLY A 464 -5.86 -4.91 27.77
C GLY A 464 -4.99 -5.17 28.96
#